data_572ba223993af84059ab6fd745e5a446
#
_entry.id   572ba223993af84059ab6fd745e5a446
#
_cell.length_a   1.000
_cell.length_b   1.000
_cell.length_c   1.000
_cell.angle_alpha   90.00
_cell.angle_beta   90.00
_cell.angle_gamma   90.00
#
_symmetry.space_group_name_H-M   'P 1'
#
loop_
_entity.id
_entity.type
_entity.pdbx_description
1 polymer ?
#
loop_
_entity_poly.entity_id
_entity_poly.type
_entity_poly.pdbx_seq_one_letter_code
_entity_poly.pdbx_strand_id
1 'polypeptide(L)'
;MFLEIAKKAGSIEVICGSMFSGKTEELIRRMKRAQFAKQKVEIYKPCIDVRYSEDEVVSHDAHSIPSTPIDSPASMLLLSSDVEVVGIDEAQFFDETLVEVVQTLANRGIRVIIAGLDTDFLGKPFGPMPALMAVAEDIQKVHAICVKCGSPANHSHRLSKSSELVVLGETDIYEPLCRHCYNEAMKEEKEA
;
A
#
# COMPACT_ATOMS: atom_id res chain seq x y z
N MET A 1 -36.84 23.72 -10.68
CA MET A 1 -35.36 23.60 -10.48
C MET A 1 -35.12 22.25 -9.83
N PHE A 2 -34.79 21.23 -10.62
CA PHE A 2 -34.46 19.92 -10.11
C PHE A 2 -33.04 20.01 -9.53
N LEU A 3 -32.90 19.92 -8.21
CA LEU A 3 -31.61 19.67 -7.59
C LEU A 3 -31.22 18.24 -7.97
N GLU A 4 -30.37 18.07 -8.96
CA GLU A 4 -29.65 16.81 -9.14
C GLU A 4 -28.81 16.61 -7.89
N ILE A 5 -29.25 15.69 -7.02
CA ILE A 5 -28.41 15.18 -5.93
C ILE A 5 -27.31 14.41 -6.66
N ALA A 6 -26.13 15.01 -6.77
CA ALA A 6 -24.96 14.34 -7.29
C ALA A 6 -24.77 13.05 -6.49
N LYS A 7 -24.92 11.89 -7.13
CA LYS A 7 -24.56 10.61 -6.51
C LYS A 7 -23.12 10.76 -6.04
N LYS A 8 -22.88 10.51 -4.75
CA LYS A 8 -21.53 10.52 -4.19
C LYS A 8 -20.72 9.50 -4.99
N ALA A 9 -19.86 9.95 -5.88
CA ALA A 9 -18.98 9.07 -6.65
C ALA A 9 -17.93 8.52 -5.71
N GLY A 10 -17.70 7.21 -5.73
CA GLY A 10 -16.53 6.61 -5.12
C GLY A 10 -15.28 6.94 -5.91
N SER A 11 -14.12 6.63 -5.35
CA SER A 11 -12.82 6.83 -5.99
C SER A 11 -11.82 5.80 -5.52
N ILE A 12 -10.79 5.57 -6.34
CA ILE A 12 -9.65 4.72 -6.01
C ILE A 12 -8.42 5.61 -5.96
N GLU A 13 -7.75 5.63 -4.79
CA GLU A 13 -6.52 6.37 -4.56
C GLU A 13 -5.40 5.37 -4.24
N VAL A 14 -4.26 5.47 -4.92
CA VAL A 14 -3.12 4.59 -4.70
C VAL A 14 -1.92 5.36 -4.18
N ILE A 15 -1.38 4.92 -3.05
CA ILE A 15 -0.15 5.39 -2.44
C ILE A 15 0.90 4.30 -2.66
N CYS A 16 1.86 4.54 -3.54
CA CYS A 16 2.89 3.56 -3.89
C CYS A 16 4.31 4.08 -3.66
N GLY A 17 5.28 3.18 -3.63
CA GLY A 17 6.70 3.50 -3.46
C GLY A 17 7.47 2.39 -2.76
N SER A 18 8.78 2.57 -2.57
CA SER A 18 9.66 1.60 -1.91
C SER A 18 9.35 1.43 -0.41
N MET A 19 9.98 0.47 0.23
CA MET A 19 10.01 0.42 1.70
C MET A 19 10.58 1.72 2.26
N PHE A 20 10.20 2.08 3.48
CA PHE A 20 10.62 3.30 4.21
C PHE A 20 10.23 4.62 3.55
N SER A 21 9.28 4.63 2.63
CA SER A 21 8.84 5.83 1.90
C SER A 21 7.65 6.58 2.52
N GLY A 22 7.10 6.09 3.65
CA GLY A 22 5.98 6.73 4.33
C GLY A 22 4.59 6.40 3.76
N LYS A 23 4.43 5.27 3.05
CA LYS A 23 3.13 4.84 2.49
C LYS A 23 2.07 4.66 3.57
N THR A 24 2.38 3.87 4.60
CA THR A 24 1.48 3.58 5.71
C THR A 24 1.14 4.84 6.51
N GLU A 25 2.10 5.75 6.72
CA GLU A 25 1.87 7.05 7.35
C GLU A 25 0.87 7.89 6.55
N GLU A 26 1.02 7.92 5.23
CA GLU A 26 0.10 8.68 4.36
C GLU A 26 -1.29 8.03 4.33
N LEU A 27 -1.38 6.70 4.29
CA LEU A 27 -2.65 5.98 4.43
C LEU A 27 -3.33 6.36 5.75
N ILE A 28 -2.65 6.22 6.88
CA ILE A 28 -3.19 6.56 8.21
C ILE A 28 -3.62 8.03 8.25
N ARG A 29 -2.83 8.94 7.68
CA ARG A 29 -3.15 10.37 7.61
C ARG A 29 -4.47 10.60 6.86
N ARG A 30 -4.67 9.97 5.69
CA ARG A 30 -5.91 10.09 4.91
C ARG A 30 -7.10 9.48 5.66
N MET A 31 -6.92 8.32 6.29
CA MET A 31 -7.98 7.65 7.07
C MET A 31 -8.40 8.47 8.29
N LYS A 32 -7.44 9.03 9.05
CA LYS A 32 -7.75 9.95 10.16
C LYS A 32 -8.52 11.18 9.71
N ARG A 33 -8.19 11.76 8.55
CA ARG A 33 -8.94 12.90 7.98
C ARG A 33 -10.39 12.52 7.66
N ALA A 34 -10.63 11.31 7.13
CA ALA A 34 -11.97 10.81 6.90
C ALA A 34 -12.75 10.65 8.20
N GLN A 35 -12.12 10.11 9.25
CA GLN A 35 -12.72 10.02 10.59
C GLN A 35 -13.07 11.40 11.18
N PHE A 36 -12.17 12.40 11.02
CA PHE A 36 -12.47 13.78 11.43
C PHE A 36 -13.67 14.37 10.69
N ALA A 37 -13.86 13.98 9.42
CA ALA A 37 -15.05 14.34 8.64
C ALA A 37 -16.28 13.49 9.02
N LYS A 38 -16.20 12.69 10.09
CA LYS A 38 -17.26 11.79 10.59
C LYS A 38 -17.70 10.73 9.59
N GLN A 39 -16.85 10.39 8.64
CA GLN A 39 -17.08 9.28 7.73
C GLN A 39 -16.80 7.97 8.45
N LYS A 40 -17.59 6.95 8.17
CA LYS A 40 -17.32 5.60 8.67
C LYS A 40 -16.23 4.95 7.81
N VAL A 41 -15.15 4.54 8.49
CA VAL A 41 -13.97 3.97 7.84
C VAL A 41 -13.74 2.54 8.28
N GLU A 42 -13.25 1.70 7.36
CA GLU A 42 -12.69 0.38 7.64
C GLU A 42 -11.32 0.26 6.99
N ILE A 43 -10.41 -0.50 7.62
CA ILE A 43 -9.06 -0.72 7.10
C ILE A 43 -8.78 -2.21 7.08
N TYR A 44 -8.19 -2.66 5.99
CA TYR A 44 -7.84 -4.05 5.75
C TYR A 44 -6.35 -4.21 5.46
N LYS A 45 -5.81 -5.36 5.84
CA LYS A 45 -4.45 -5.79 5.49
C LYS A 45 -4.43 -7.30 5.21
N PRO A 46 -3.45 -7.82 4.46
CA PRO A 46 -3.32 -9.26 4.26
C PRO A 46 -2.88 -9.96 5.55
N CYS A 47 -3.42 -11.16 5.81
CA CYS A 47 -3.06 -11.97 6.99
C CYS A 47 -1.57 -12.34 7.04
N ILE A 48 -0.86 -12.33 5.92
CA ILE A 48 0.58 -12.60 5.88
C ILE A 48 1.40 -11.51 6.57
N ASP A 49 0.86 -10.31 6.75
CA ASP A 49 1.56 -9.21 7.40
C ASP A 49 1.39 -9.23 8.94
N VAL A 50 2.28 -9.99 9.59
CA VAL A 50 2.31 -10.17 11.06
C VAL A 50 3.41 -9.35 11.75
N ARG A 51 4.01 -8.37 11.05
CA ARG A 51 5.22 -7.64 11.51
C ARG A 51 5.03 -6.82 12.77
N TYR A 52 3.82 -6.25 12.99
CA TYR A 52 3.58 -5.33 14.10
C TYR A 52 2.47 -5.80 15.03
N SER A 53 1.25 -5.91 14.54
CA SER A 53 0.06 -6.29 15.31
C SER A 53 -0.93 -6.96 14.39
N GLU A 54 -1.62 -7.99 14.91
CA GLU A 54 -2.66 -8.66 14.12
C GLU A 54 -3.82 -7.72 13.79
N ASP A 55 -4.15 -6.79 14.69
CA ASP A 55 -5.36 -5.96 14.60
C ASP A 55 -5.13 -4.48 14.28
N GLU A 56 -3.89 -4.07 13.95
CA GLU A 56 -3.57 -2.67 13.67
C GLU A 56 -2.68 -2.51 12.44
N VAL A 57 -2.90 -1.42 11.70
CA VAL A 57 -1.90 -0.86 10.79
C VAL A 57 -1.04 0.11 11.58
N VAL A 58 0.26 -0.18 11.66
CA VAL A 58 1.22 0.58 12.45
C VAL A 58 2.26 1.18 11.50
N SER A 59 2.48 2.49 11.60
CA SER A 59 3.57 3.16 10.92
C SER A 59 4.89 3.01 11.70
N HIS A 60 6.02 3.20 11.03
CA HIS A 60 7.35 3.20 11.69
C HIS A 60 7.45 4.19 12.86
N ASP A 61 6.66 5.27 12.86
CA ASP A 61 6.59 6.27 13.93
C ASP A 61 5.57 5.91 15.05
N ALA A 62 5.18 4.63 15.16
CA ALA A 62 4.24 4.11 16.17
C ALA A 62 2.82 4.75 16.14
N HIS A 63 2.41 5.35 15.02
CA HIS A 63 1.02 5.73 14.81
C HIS A 63 0.25 4.50 14.33
N SER A 64 -0.80 4.14 15.05
CA SER A 64 -1.64 3.00 14.69
C SER A 64 -3.09 3.40 14.42
N ILE A 65 -3.77 2.57 13.66
CA ILE A 65 -5.20 2.61 13.44
C ILE A 65 -5.70 1.17 13.34
N PRO A 66 -6.84 0.82 13.99
CA PRO A 66 -7.38 -0.53 13.93
C PRO A 66 -7.59 -0.99 12.49
N SER A 67 -7.21 -2.23 12.20
CA SER A 67 -7.35 -2.87 10.89
C SER A 67 -7.83 -4.30 11.03
N THR A 68 -8.44 -4.81 9.97
CA THR A 68 -8.93 -6.19 9.90
C THR A 68 -8.01 -6.98 8.97
N PRO A 69 -7.25 -7.97 9.49
CA PRO A 69 -6.51 -8.89 8.62
C PRO A 69 -7.49 -9.80 7.87
N ILE A 70 -7.25 -9.98 6.58
CA ILE A 70 -8.08 -10.82 5.70
C ILE A 70 -7.22 -11.68 4.77
N ASP A 71 -7.70 -12.88 4.48
CA ASP A 71 -7.03 -13.80 3.55
C ASP A 71 -7.43 -13.52 2.09
N SER A 72 -8.65 -13.05 1.87
CA SER A 72 -9.19 -12.82 0.53
C SER A 72 -9.77 -11.43 0.37
N PRO A 73 -9.45 -10.72 -0.73
CA PRO A 73 -10.05 -9.43 -1.05
C PRO A 73 -11.58 -9.43 -1.08
N ALA A 74 -12.21 -10.57 -1.46
CA ALA A 74 -13.66 -10.70 -1.53
C ALA A 74 -14.34 -10.43 -0.18
N SER A 75 -13.68 -10.65 0.94
CA SER A 75 -14.19 -10.34 2.28
C SER A 75 -14.56 -8.87 2.45
N MET A 76 -13.89 -7.96 1.75
CA MET A 76 -14.19 -6.51 1.78
C MET A 76 -15.58 -6.18 1.19
N LEU A 77 -16.14 -7.06 0.36
CA LEU A 77 -17.48 -6.85 -0.22
C LEU A 77 -18.61 -7.08 0.77
N LEU A 78 -18.31 -7.68 1.94
CA LEU A 78 -19.23 -7.98 3.03
C LEU A 78 -19.32 -6.86 4.08
N LEU A 79 -18.62 -5.74 3.86
CA LEU A 79 -18.64 -4.58 4.76
C LEU A 79 -20.06 -4.04 4.97
N SER A 80 -20.26 -3.33 6.08
CA SER A 80 -21.57 -2.77 6.41
C SER A 80 -21.94 -1.63 5.45
N SER A 81 -23.26 -1.46 5.22
CA SER A 81 -23.79 -0.54 4.21
C SER A 81 -23.54 0.95 4.49
N ASP A 82 -23.05 1.29 5.68
CA ASP A 82 -22.76 2.65 6.11
C ASP A 82 -21.26 3.03 6.01
N VAL A 83 -20.39 2.11 5.58
CA VAL A 83 -18.97 2.39 5.32
C VAL A 83 -18.84 3.30 4.10
N GLU A 84 -18.09 4.38 4.28
CA GLU A 84 -17.88 5.40 3.25
C GLU A 84 -16.45 5.43 2.71
N VAL A 85 -15.48 4.97 3.52
CA VAL A 85 -14.07 4.95 3.15
C VAL A 85 -13.44 3.63 3.57
N VAL A 86 -12.73 3.01 2.63
CA VAL A 86 -11.96 1.77 2.86
C VAL A 86 -10.49 2.05 2.66
N GLY A 87 -9.67 1.70 3.64
CA GLY A 87 -8.20 1.68 3.58
C GLY A 87 -7.70 0.26 3.34
N ILE A 88 -6.67 0.11 2.52
CA ILE A 88 -6.01 -1.17 2.27
C ILE A 88 -4.51 -0.95 2.39
N ASP A 89 -3.86 -1.64 3.34
CA ASP A 89 -2.40 -1.60 3.47
C ASP A 89 -1.76 -2.87 2.93
N GLU A 90 -0.47 -2.79 2.56
CA GLU A 90 0.34 -3.89 2.03
C GLU A 90 -0.33 -4.62 0.85
N ALA A 91 -0.97 -3.85 -0.04
CA ALA A 91 -1.81 -4.36 -1.11
C ALA A 91 -1.10 -5.29 -2.10
N GLN A 92 0.23 -5.20 -2.24
CA GLN A 92 1.04 -6.07 -3.10
C GLN A 92 1.00 -7.56 -2.70
N PHE A 93 0.56 -7.87 -1.49
CA PHE A 93 0.46 -9.25 -1.02
C PHE A 93 -0.91 -9.90 -1.29
N PHE A 94 -1.89 -9.15 -1.76
CA PHE A 94 -3.13 -9.73 -2.26
C PHE A 94 -2.98 -10.25 -3.69
N ASP A 95 -3.92 -11.08 -4.10
CA ASP A 95 -4.01 -11.56 -5.47
C ASP A 95 -4.67 -10.54 -6.41
N GLU A 96 -4.68 -10.84 -7.72
CA GLU A 96 -5.22 -9.97 -8.77
C GLU A 96 -6.74 -9.67 -8.62
N THR A 97 -7.49 -10.48 -7.85
CA THR A 97 -8.92 -10.23 -7.61
C THR A 97 -9.17 -8.94 -6.84
N LEU A 98 -8.13 -8.41 -6.14
CA LEU A 98 -8.22 -7.12 -5.47
C LEU A 98 -8.65 -5.99 -6.42
N VAL A 99 -8.22 -6.03 -7.69
CA VAL A 99 -8.54 -5.00 -8.69
C VAL A 99 -10.04 -4.92 -8.94
N GLU A 100 -10.71 -6.07 -9.09
CA GLU A 100 -12.16 -6.13 -9.29
C GLU A 100 -12.92 -5.71 -8.03
N VAL A 101 -12.42 -6.10 -6.85
CA VAL A 101 -13.02 -5.75 -5.56
C VAL A 101 -13.01 -4.24 -5.35
N VAL A 102 -11.87 -3.57 -5.55
CA VAL A 102 -11.77 -2.11 -5.32
C VAL A 102 -12.61 -1.32 -6.32
N GLN A 103 -12.69 -1.75 -7.59
CA GLN A 103 -13.60 -1.16 -8.56
C GLN A 103 -15.07 -1.33 -8.16
N THR A 104 -15.43 -2.51 -7.65
CA THR A 104 -16.79 -2.78 -7.16
C THR A 104 -17.13 -1.86 -5.98
N LEU A 105 -16.22 -1.67 -5.02
CA LEU A 105 -16.41 -0.76 -3.90
C LEU A 105 -16.55 0.69 -4.37
N ALA A 106 -15.67 1.15 -5.25
CA ALA A 106 -15.74 2.49 -5.80
C ALA A 106 -17.03 2.73 -6.58
N ASN A 107 -17.50 1.76 -7.39
CA ASN A 107 -18.77 1.82 -8.09
C ASN A 107 -20.00 1.86 -7.15
N ARG A 108 -19.84 1.39 -5.90
CA ARG A 108 -20.86 1.55 -4.84
C ARG A 108 -20.82 2.92 -4.15
N GLY A 109 -19.92 3.81 -4.55
CA GLY A 109 -19.76 5.16 -3.98
C GLY A 109 -18.79 5.22 -2.79
N ILE A 110 -17.97 4.19 -2.58
CA ILE A 110 -16.97 4.13 -1.50
C ILE A 110 -15.65 4.72 -1.99
N ARG A 111 -15.02 5.54 -1.18
CA ARG A 111 -13.65 6.00 -1.39
C ARG A 111 -12.68 4.92 -0.93
N VAL A 112 -11.88 4.37 -1.85
CA VAL A 112 -10.89 3.32 -1.56
C VAL A 112 -9.49 3.90 -1.61
N ILE A 113 -8.73 3.76 -0.52
CA ILE A 113 -7.36 4.28 -0.38
C ILE A 113 -6.43 3.10 -0.18
N ILE A 114 -5.49 2.90 -1.10
CA ILE A 114 -4.65 1.71 -1.19
C ILE A 114 -3.21 2.12 -0.98
N ALA A 115 -2.49 1.42 -0.09
CA ALA A 115 -1.05 1.56 0.09
C ALA A 115 -0.34 0.25 -0.24
N GLY A 116 0.78 0.32 -0.96
CA GLY A 116 1.53 -0.87 -1.32
C GLY A 116 2.86 -0.59 -2.03
N LEU A 117 3.73 -1.60 -2.05
CA LEU A 117 4.98 -1.59 -2.80
C LEU A 117 4.69 -1.70 -4.29
N ASP A 118 5.17 -0.77 -5.10
CA ASP A 118 4.99 -0.79 -6.55
C ASP A 118 5.96 -1.76 -7.27
N THR A 119 7.11 -2.04 -6.65
CA THR A 119 8.09 -3.03 -7.14
C THR A 119 8.57 -3.94 -6.03
N ASP A 120 8.94 -5.17 -6.39
CA ASP A 120 9.63 -6.12 -5.52
C ASP A 120 11.12 -5.74 -5.33
N PHE A 121 11.86 -6.55 -4.58
CA PHE A 121 13.30 -6.34 -4.34
C PHE A 121 14.17 -6.49 -5.59
N LEU A 122 13.66 -7.13 -6.65
CA LEU A 122 14.32 -7.22 -7.97
C LEU A 122 13.99 -6.04 -8.88
N GLY A 123 13.21 -5.05 -8.39
CA GLY A 123 12.77 -3.92 -9.18
C GLY A 123 11.67 -4.25 -10.20
N LYS A 124 11.03 -5.41 -10.09
CA LYS A 124 9.91 -5.82 -10.95
C LYS A 124 8.59 -5.34 -10.38
N PRO A 125 7.57 -5.05 -11.24
CA PRO A 125 6.22 -4.74 -10.77
C PRO A 125 5.70 -5.79 -9.80
N PHE A 126 5.05 -5.38 -8.70
CA PHE A 126 4.71 -6.28 -7.61
C PHE A 126 3.20 -6.49 -7.48
N GLY A 127 2.77 -7.77 -7.55
CA GLY A 127 1.39 -8.20 -7.35
C GLY A 127 0.38 -7.38 -8.14
N PRO A 128 -0.80 -7.08 -7.58
CA PRO A 128 -1.86 -6.34 -8.26
C PRO A 128 -1.57 -4.84 -8.41
N MET A 129 -0.47 -4.31 -7.83
CA MET A 129 -0.20 -2.88 -7.78
C MET A 129 -0.20 -2.19 -9.15
N PRO A 130 0.41 -2.75 -10.23
CA PRO A 130 0.36 -2.11 -11.54
C PRO A 130 -1.06 -1.95 -12.08
N ALA A 131 -1.91 -2.95 -11.90
CA ALA A 131 -3.30 -2.90 -12.32
C ALA A 131 -4.14 -1.94 -11.44
N LEU A 132 -3.90 -1.91 -10.13
CA LEU A 132 -4.51 -0.94 -9.22
C LEU A 132 -4.15 0.50 -9.61
N MET A 133 -2.88 0.77 -9.93
CA MET A 133 -2.42 2.08 -10.40
C MET A 133 -3.09 2.47 -11.73
N ALA A 134 -3.35 1.50 -12.61
CA ALA A 134 -4.00 1.77 -13.90
C ALA A 134 -5.48 2.16 -13.77
N VAL A 135 -6.20 1.68 -12.75
CA VAL A 135 -7.63 1.95 -12.53
C VAL A 135 -7.89 3.08 -11.53
N ALA A 136 -6.85 3.61 -10.87
CA ALA A 136 -6.98 4.65 -9.88
C ALA A 136 -7.23 6.04 -10.50
N GLU A 137 -8.07 6.85 -9.85
CA GLU A 137 -8.26 8.28 -10.18
C GLU A 137 -7.13 9.16 -9.63
N ASP A 138 -6.48 8.74 -8.52
CA ASP A 138 -5.35 9.46 -7.92
C ASP A 138 -4.21 8.50 -7.58
N ILE A 139 -2.98 8.87 -7.96
CA ILE A 139 -1.79 8.09 -7.67
C ILE A 139 -0.74 9.02 -7.05
N GLN A 140 -0.35 8.68 -5.81
CA GLN A 140 0.77 9.33 -5.15
C GLN A 140 1.94 8.36 -5.02
N LYS A 141 3.02 8.61 -5.76
CA LYS A 141 4.26 7.90 -5.57
C LYS A 141 5.14 8.62 -4.54
N VAL A 142 5.35 7.98 -3.40
CA VAL A 142 6.19 8.49 -2.31
C VAL A 142 7.59 7.89 -2.39
N HIS A 143 8.57 8.60 -1.85
CA HIS A 143 9.99 8.27 -1.96
C HIS A 143 10.63 8.16 -0.58
N ALA A 144 11.47 7.16 -0.40
CA ALA A 144 12.39 7.10 0.73
C ALA A 144 13.65 7.94 0.44
N ILE A 145 14.58 7.94 1.37
CA ILE A 145 15.90 8.55 1.18
C ILE A 145 16.92 7.43 0.98
N CYS A 146 17.70 7.52 -0.08
CA CYS A 146 18.78 6.57 -0.38
C CYS A 146 19.83 6.59 0.73
N VAL A 147 20.04 5.46 1.39
CA VAL A 147 21.02 5.37 2.50
C VAL A 147 22.47 5.53 2.04
N LYS A 148 22.76 5.32 0.75
CA LYS A 148 24.14 5.47 0.19
C LYS A 148 24.46 6.90 -0.23
N CYS A 149 23.52 7.64 -0.81
CA CYS A 149 23.82 8.94 -1.41
C CYS A 149 22.86 10.10 -1.04
N GLY A 150 21.82 9.85 -0.23
CA GLY A 150 20.86 10.87 0.20
C GLY A 150 19.84 11.31 -0.86
N SER A 151 19.88 10.76 -2.09
CA SER A 151 18.89 11.06 -3.13
C SER A 151 17.54 10.38 -2.88
N PRO A 152 16.45 10.82 -3.52
CA PRO A 152 15.18 10.11 -3.45
C PRO A 152 15.33 8.64 -3.86
N ALA A 153 14.86 7.71 -3.02
CA ALA A 153 14.96 6.27 -3.21
C ALA A 153 13.62 5.67 -3.67
N ASN A 154 13.68 4.79 -4.67
CA ASN A 154 12.52 4.11 -5.25
C ASN A 154 12.66 2.59 -5.29
N HIS A 155 13.76 2.05 -4.77
CA HIS A 155 14.04 0.62 -4.80
C HIS A 155 14.22 0.12 -3.37
N SER A 156 13.61 -1.04 -3.08
CA SER A 156 13.81 -1.77 -1.82
C SER A 156 14.88 -2.82 -2.09
N HIS A 157 16.13 -2.52 -1.76
CA HIS A 157 17.24 -3.46 -1.94
C HIS A 157 17.26 -4.44 -0.77
N ARG A 158 17.37 -5.74 -1.05
CA ARG A 158 17.41 -6.80 -0.04
C ARG A 158 18.85 -7.12 0.32
N LEU A 159 19.17 -7.07 1.61
CA LEU A 159 20.51 -7.37 2.14
C LEU A 159 20.75 -8.87 2.32
N SER A 160 19.69 -9.69 2.43
CA SER A 160 19.80 -11.13 2.62
C SER A 160 19.90 -11.89 1.30
N LYS A 161 20.65 -13.00 1.26
CA LYS A 161 20.80 -13.87 0.08
C LYS A 161 19.59 -14.79 -0.18
N SER A 162 18.45 -14.58 0.46
CA SER A 162 17.24 -15.37 0.22
C SER A 162 16.69 -15.12 -1.16
N SER A 163 16.35 -16.18 -1.90
CA SER A 163 15.68 -16.11 -3.20
C SER A 163 14.16 -16.03 -3.12
N GLU A 164 13.59 -16.15 -1.91
CA GLU A 164 12.13 -16.06 -1.72
C GLU A 164 11.63 -14.67 -2.07
N LEU A 165 10.49 -14.58 -2.77
CA LEU A 165 9.90 -13.30 -3.19
C LEU A 165 9.53 -12.44 -1.98
N VAL A 166 8.97 -13.06 -0.95
CA VAL A 166 8.52 -12.40 0.28
C VAL A 166 9.41 -12.85 1.44
N VAL A 167 10.19 -11.91 1.97
CA VAL A 167 10.89 -12.07 3.26
C VAL A 167 10.40 -10.93 4.14
N LEU A 168 9.69 -11.26 5.20
CA LEU A 168 9.20 -10.28 6.17
C LEU A 168 10.38 -9.78 7.00
N GLY A 169 10.55 -8.47 7.06
CA GLY A 169 11.62 -7.81 7.81
C GLY A 169 11.66 -6.31 7.57
N GLU A 170 12.53 -5.65 8.29
CA GLU A 170 12.68 -4.19 8.27
C GLU A 170 14.09 -3.78 7.85
N THR A 171 14.66 -2.78 8.54
CA THR A 171 15.96 -2.18 8.25
C THR A 171 17.16 -3.12 8.36
N ASP A 172 17.00 -4.26 8.98
CA ASP A 172 18.00 -5.35 9.04
C ASP A 172 18.05 -6.22 7.78
N ILE A 173 16.95 -6.23 7.00
CA ILE A 173 16.80 -7.07 5.80
C ILE A 173 16.74 -6.23 4.52
N TYR A 174 16.24 -4.99 4.59
CA TYR A 174 16.05 -4.12 3.44
C TYR A 174 16.63 -2.73 3.66
N GLU A 175 17.11 -2.13 2.58
CA GLU A 175 17.54 -0.74 2.53
C GLU A 175 16.95 0.00 1.33
N PRO A 176 16.55 1.27 1.49
CA PRO A 176 16.05 2.08 0.39
C PRO A 176 17.21 2.64 -0.44
N LEU A 177 17.20 2.39 -1.75
CA LEU A 177 18.22 2.88 -2.68
C LEU A 177 17.60 3.67 -3.85
N CYS A 178 18.32 4.70 -4.31
CA CYS A 178 18.03 5.33 -5.59
C CYS A 178 18.41 4.37 -6.74
N ARG A 179 17.94 4.63 -7.95
CA ARG A 179 18.19 3.77 -9.11
C ARG A 179 19.69 3.52 -9.38
N HIS A 180 20.52 4.53 -9.22
CA HIS A 180 21.96 4.41 -9.44
C HIS A 180 22.59 3.45 -8.42
N CYS A 181 22.43 3.73 -7.13
CA CYS A 181 23.01 2.91 -6.06
C CYS A 181 22.44 1.48 -6.03
N TYR A 182 21.16 1.30 -6.40
CA TYR A 182 20.54 -0.01 -6.55
C TYR A 182 21.18 -0.82 -7.68
N ASN A 183 21.39 -0.22 -8.86
CA ASN A 183 22.01 -0.90 -9.98
C ASN A 183 23.48 -1.28 -9.70
N GLU A 184 24.21 -0.48 -8.93
CA GLU A 184 25.56 -0.82 -8.48
C GLU A 184 25.54 -2.01 -7.51
N ALA A 185 24.68 -1.99 -6.49
CA ALA A 185 24.55 -3.08 -5.53
C ALA A 185 24.19 -4.41 -6.24
N MET A 186 23.22 -4.37 -7.17
CA MET A 186 22.80 -5.55 -7.93
C MET A 186 23.87 -6.10 -8.89
N LYS A 187 24.86 -5.30 -9.29
CA LYS A 187 26.03 -5.76 -10.06
C LYS A 187 27.04 -6.47 -9.15
N GLU A 188 27.35 -5.86 -8.02
CA GLU A 188 28.28 -6.43 -7.02
C GLU A 188 27.79 -7.82 -6.56
N GLU A 189 26.48 -7.99 -6.35
CA GLU A 189 25.88 -9.29 -5.96
C GLU A 189 26.00 -10.37 -7.05
N LYS A 190 26.02 -10.00 -8.33
CA LYS A 190 26.16 -10.95 -9.44
C LYS A 190 27.61 -11.38 -9.66
N GLU A 191 28.57 -10.59 -9.21
CA GLU A 191 30.00 -10.84 -9.34
C GLU A 191 30.59 -11.58 -8.13
N ALA A 192 29.85 -11.67 -7.01
CA ALA A 192 30.23 -12.32 -5.75
C ALA A 192 29.73 -13.79 -5.67
#